data_a3d777d318e44751bf53f7613ad41603
#
_entry.id   a3d777d318e44751bf53f7613ad41603
#
_cell.length_a   1.000
_cell.length_b   1.000
_cell.length_c   1.000
_cell.angle_alpha   90.00
_cell.angle_beta   90.00
_cell.angle_gamma   90.00
#
_symmetry.space_group_name_H-M   'P 1'
#
loop_
_entity.id
_entity.type
_entity.pdbx_description
1 polymer ?
#
loop_
_entity_poly.entity_id
_entity_poly.type
_entity_poly.pdbx_seq_one_letter_code
_entity_poly.pdbx_strand_id
1 'polypeptide(L)'
;MTNTDAPARPDRTERRSRRRPIMAFALAVLATGGIGAALTSAAWTDNTFFSAPAAGATFNLQGSTDGTTWKESAAKNSIELVVPAEKLANLLPGEARTIKLWVKNASSVNAALTSTVEYAPGNTATDFTVKPTATITGLAASLTSSGSTATDEFDLVVTTPADWPTSNQGKTGTILVTVSATATN
;
A
#
# COMPACT_ATOMS: atom_id res chain seq x y z
N MET A 1 23.18 -84.05 -45.03
CA MET A 1 22.55 -84.59 -43.79
C MET A 1 23.25 -83.94 -42.63
N THR A 2 22.61 -83.25 -41.91
CA THR A 2 22.56 -82.91 -40.48
C THR A 2 22.14 -81.43 -40.29
N ASN A 3 20.90 -81.37 -39.93
CA ASN A 3 20.25 -80.15 -39.42
C ASN A 3 20.90 -79.77 -38.08
N THR A 4 21.32 -78.54 -37.90
CA THR A 4 21.68 -78.01 -36.58
C THR A 4 20.67 -76.88 -36.26
N ASP A 5 19.78 -77.19 -35.39
CA ASP A 5 18.79 -76.33 -34.81
C ASP A 5 19.49 -75.28 -33.92
N ALA A 6 19.21 -74.02 -34.12
CA ALA A 6 19.69 -72.93 -33.27
C ALA A 6 18.58 -72.54 -32.26
N PRO A 7 18.88 -72.41 -30.99
CA PRO A 7 17.89 -72.07 -29.98
C PRO A 7 17.44 -70.58 -30.07
N ALA A 8 16.16 -70.40 -29.94
CA ALA A 8 15.46 -69.14 -29.93
C ALA A 8 15.88 -68.24 -28.72
N ARG A 9 16.23 -66.99 -28.99
CA ARG A 9 16.47 -65.96 -27.95
C ARG A 9 15.13 -65.57 -27.31
N PRO A 10 15.10 -65.44 -25.99
CA PRO A 10 13.90 -64.90 -25.33
C PRO A 10 13.79 -63.39 -25.54
N ASP A 11 12.57 -62.96 -25.86
CA ASP A 11 12.14 -61.60 -26.12
C ASP A 11 12.26 -60.73 -24.85
N ARG A 12 12.98 -59.63 -24.95
CA ARG A 12 13.36 -58.75 -23.84
C ARG A 12 12.55 -57.47 -23.86
N THR A 13 11.28 -57.51 -24.13
CA THR A 13 10.47 -56.31 -24.37
C THR A 13 9.40 -55.98 -23.37
N GLU A 14 9.27 -56.60 -22.20
CA GLU A 14 8.15 -56.36 -21.30
C GLU A 14 8.46 -55.69 -19.95
N ARG A 15 9.61 -55.05 -19.75
CA ARG A 15 9.91 -54.37 -18.45
C ARG A 15 9.92 -52.86 -18.48
N ARG A 16 9.54 -52.20 -19.58
CA ARG A 16 9.72 -50.75 -19.71
C ARG A 16 8.43 -49.91 -19.54
N SER A 17 7.27 -50.50 -19.31
CA SER A 17 6.01 -49.75 -19.38
C SER A 17 5.35 -49.35 -18.04
N ARG A 18 5.85 -49.87 -16.90
CA ARG A 18 5.17 -49.59 -15.61
C ARG A 18 5.72 -48.38 -14.81
N ARG A 19 6.87 -47.84 -15.20
CA ARG A 19 7.43 -46.66 -14.46
C ARG A 19 7.00 -45.30 -15.01
N ARG A 20 6.52 -45.25 -16.28
CA ARG A 20 6.09 -43.98 -16.92
C ARG A 20 4.78 -43.41 -16.35
N PRO A 21 3.74 -44.21 -16.05
CA PRO A 21 2.51 -43.65 -15.49
C PRO A 21 2.68 -43.15 -14.06
N ILE A 22 3.61 -43.71 -13.24
CA ILE A 22 3.85 -43.29 -11.88
C ILE A 22 4.56 -41.93 -11.87
N MET A 23 5.52 -41.70 -12.78
CA MET A 23 6.18 -40.39 -12.91
C MET A 23 5.24 -39.30 -13.46
N ALA A 24 4.36 -39.64 -14.40
CA ALA A 24 3.37 -38.71 -14.92
C ALA A 24 2.34 -38.31 -13.85
N PHE A 25 1.96 -39.24 -12.98
CA PHE A 25 1.04 -38.95 -11.86
C PHE A 25 1.71 -38.10 -10.77
N ALA A 26 2.99 -38.36 -10.47
CA ALA A 26 3.74 -37.55 -9.51
C ALA A 26 3.95 -36.09 -9.98
N LEU A 27 4.18 -35.86 -11.28
CA LEU A 27 4.26 -34.53 -11.86
C LEU A 27 2.90 -33.79 -11.86
N ALA A 28 1.80 -34.52 -12.11
CA ALA A 28 0.45 -33.93 -12.08
C ALA A 28 0.05 -33.51 -10.66
N VAL A 29 0.41 -34.29 -9.63
CA VAL A 29 0.13 -33.93 -8.22
C VAL A 29 0.97 -32.74 -7.76
N LEU A 30 2.23 -32.61 -8.24
CA LEU A 30 3.07 -31.44 -7.97
C LEU A 30 2.54 -30.16 -8.64
N ALA A 31 1.98 -30.26 -9.85
CA ALA A 31 1.41 -29.13 -10.57
C ALA A 31 0.12 -28.61 -9.94
N THR A 32 -0.74 -29.51 -9.39
CA THR A 32 -1.99 -29.11 -8.72
C THR A 32 -1.78 -28.72 -7.25
N GLY A 33 -0.80 -29.30 -6.55
CA GLY A 33 -0.45 -28.94 -5.18
C GLY A 33 0.28 -27.59 -5.07
N GLY A 34 1.06 -27.21 -6.09
CA GLY A 34 1.78 -25.95 -6.13
C GLY A 34 0.88 -24.73 -6.34
N ILE A 35 -0.25 -24.90 -7.02
CA ILE A 35 -1.19 -23.78 -7.29
C ILE A 35 -2.06 -23.48 -6.05
N GLY A 36 -2.39 -24.50 -5.24
CA GLY A 36 -3.20 -24.34 -4.04
C GLY A 36 -2.49 -23.64 -2.89
N ALA A 37 -1.15 -23.75 -2.79
CA ALA A 37 -0.38 -23.12 -1.73
C ALA A 37 -0.05 -21.63 -2.01
N ALA A 38 -0.13 -21.20 -3.27
CA ALA A 38 0.14 -19.81 -3.65
C ALA A 38 -1.08 -18.88 -3.45
N LEU A 39 -2.26 -19.42 -3.21
CA LEU A 39 -3.49 -18.63 -3.11
C LEU A 39 -3.84 -18.20 -1.68
N THR A 40 -3.12 -18.68 -0.65
CA THR A 40 -3.49 -18.42 0.75
C THR A 40 -2.62 -17.39 1.48
N SER A 41 -1.62 -16.81 0.83
CA SER A 41 -0.77 -15.78 1.45
C SER A 41 -0.65 -14.49 0.64
N ALA A 42 -1.62 -14.16 -0.19
CA ALA A 42 -1.72 -12.83 -0.79
C ALA A 42 -2.24 -11.83 0.25
N ALA A 43 -1.47 -11.60 1.30
CA ALA A 43 -1.45 -10.30 1.91
C ALA A 43 -0.93 -9.35 0.82
N TRP A 44 -1.80 -8.52 0.28
CA TRP A 44 -1.48 -7.53 -0.76
C TRP A 44 -0.59 -6.44 -0.17
N THR A 45 0.65 -6.79 0.07
CA THR A 45 1.72 -5.86 0.32
C THR A 45 2.58 -5.85 -0.94
N ASP A 46 2.43 -4.78 -1.73
CA ASP A 46 3.34 -4.34 -2.77
C ASP A 46 3.43 -5.18 -4.07
N ASN A 47 3.17 -4.52 -5.20
CA ASN A 47 3.60 -4.75 -6.59
C ASN A 47 3.98 -6.18 -7.02
N THR A 48 3.14 -7.18 -6.81
CA THR A 48 3.32 -8.45 -7.50
C THR A 48 2.38 -8.50 -8.70
N PHE A 49 2.93 -8.31 -9.89
CA PHE A 49 2.21 -8.52 -11.14
C PHE A 49 2.00 -10.03 -11.34
N PHE A 50 0.79 -10.50 -11.13
CA PHE A 50 0.41 -11.84 -11.55
C PHE A 50 0.08 -11.81 -13.04
N SER A 51 0.89 -12.47 -13.86
CA SER A 51 0.64 -12.68 -15.29
C SER A 51 -0.30 -13.88 -15.52
N ALA A 52 -1.46 -13.87 -14.90
CA ALA A 52 -2.58 -14.72 -15.27
C ALA A 52 -3.61 -13.84 -16.00
N PRO A 53 -4.50 -14.37 -16.86
CA PRO A 53 -5.53 -13.58 -17.55
C PRO A 53 -6.57 -12.95 -16.63
N ALA A 54 -6.47 -13.13 -15.31
CA ALA A 54 -7.17 -12.31 -14.32
C ALA A 54 -6.40 -10.99 -14.18
N ALA A 55 -6.99 -9.86 -14.54
CA ALA A 55 -6.42 -8.56 -14.32
C ALA A 55 -6.20 -8.36 -12.81
N GLY A 56 -4.94 -8.17 -12.40
CA GLY A 56 -4.61 -7.83 -11.02
C GLY A 56 -5.27 -6.50 -10.64
N ALA A 57 -5.76 -6.39 -9.41
CA ALA A 57 -6.26 -5.11 -8.90
C ALA A 57 -5.14 -4.07 -8.91
N THR A 58 -5.46 -2.86 -9.36
CA THR A 58 -4.55 -1.72 -9.25
C THR A 58 -4.82 -1.02 -7.92
N PHE A 59 -3.75 -0.59 -7.24
CA PHE A 59 -3.84 0.19 -6.01
C PHE A 59 -3.10 1.51 -6.18
N ASN A 60 -3.78 2.64 -5.92
CA ASN A 60 -3.21 3.96 -6.02
C ASN A 60 -3.95 4.97 -5.14
N LEU A 61 -3.28 5.47 -4.10
CA LEU A 61 -3.79 6.54 -3.25
C LEU A 61 -3.19 7.86 -3.70
N GLN A 62 -4.03 8.86 -3.85
CA GLN A 62 -3.65 10.22 -4.20
C GLN A 62 -4.03 11.18 -3.07
N GLY A 63 -3.28 12.25 -2.89
CA GLY A 63 -3.55 13.27 -1.91
C GLY A 63 -3.43 14.67 -2.47
N SER A 64 -4.12 15.63 -1.82
CA SER A 64 -4.11 17.03 -2.21
C SER A 64 -4.15 17.95 -0.98
N THR A 65 -3.51 19.11 -1.09
CA THR A 65 -3.54 20.20 -0.09
C THR A 65 -4.41 21.39 -0.52
N ASP A 66 -5.00 21.31 -1.72
CA ASP A 66 -5.83 22.36 -2.33
C ASP A 66 -7.16 21.85 -2.94
N GLY A 67 -7.37 20.52 -2.91
CA GLY A 67 -8.54 19.85 -3.47
C GLY A 67 -8.57 19.76 -5.00
N THR A 68 -7.58 20.32 -5.68
CA THR A 68 -7.51 20.41 -7.15
C THR A 68 -6.28 19.73 -7.74
N THR A 69 -5.13 19.92 -7.12
CA THR A 69 -3.85 19.35 -7.55
C THR A 69 -3.58 18.05 -6.79
N TRP A 70 -3.65 16.93 -7.49
CA TRP A 70 -3.47 15.60 -6.90
C TRP A 70 -2.05 15.11 -7.05
N LYS A 71 -1.47 14.62 -5.98
CA LYS A 71 -0.14 14.03 -5.92
C LYS A 71 -0.24 12.54 -5.69
N GLU A 72 0.71 11.81 -6.25
CA GLU A 72 0.91 10.38 -6.03
C GLU A 72 2.22 10.13 -5.29
N SER A 73 2.29 9.05 -4.55
CA SER A 73 3.51 8.54 -3.93
C SER A 73 4.08 7.37 -4.72
N ALA A 74 5.39 7.15 -4.59
CA ALA A 74 6.03 5.92 -5.09
C ALA A 74 5.46 4.69 -4.36
N ALA A 75 5.15 4.82 -3.07
CA ALA A 75 4.39 3.85 -2.30
C ALA A 75 2.90 4.04 -2.60
N LYS A 76 2.35 3.23 -3.49
CA LYS A 76 0.97 3.38 -4.00
C LYS A 76 -0.13 3.22 -2.95
N ASN A 77 0.20 2.66 -1.79
CA ASN A 77 -0.71 2.45 -0.65
C ASN A 77 -0.59 3.54 0.43
N SER A 78 0.23 4.57 0.24
CA SER A 78 0.33 5.69 1.18
C SER A 78 0.66 6.98 0.44
N ILE A 79 0.19 8.09 0.99
CA ILE A 79 0.50 9.44 0.50
C ILE A 79 0.92 10.33 1.66
N GLU A 80 2.02 11.04 1.48
CA GLU A 80 2.49 12.05 2.40
C GLU A 80 2.08 13.43 1.88
N LEU A 81 1.34 14.17 2.70
CA LEU A 81 0.90 15.53 2.46
C LEU A 81 1.76 16.48 3.31
N VAL A 82 2.61 17.24 2.64
CA VAL A 82 3.37 18.31 3.27
C VAL A 82 2.47 19.53 3.36
N VAL A 83 2.15 19.96 4.58
CA VAL A 83 1.32 21.17 4.79
C VAL A 83 2.11 22.41 4.39
N PRO A 84 1.60 23.25 3.48
CA PRO A 84 2.28 24.45 3.04
C PRO A 84 2.56 25.41 4.20
N ALA A 85 3.78 25.97 4.27
CA ALA A 85 4.23 26.81 5.38
C ALA A 85 3.35 28.06 5.58
N GLU A 86 2.78 28.61 4.51
CA GLU A 86 1.88 29.76 4.56
C GLU A 86 0.57 29.45 5.32
N LYS A 87 0.15 28.19 5.38
CA LYS A 87 -1.03 27.75 6.15
C LYS A 87 -0.77 27.78 7.65
N LEU A 88 0.52 27.74 8.05
CA LEU A 88 0.97 27.74 9.44
C LEU A 88 1.70 29.04 9.85
N ALA A 89 1.70 30.05 8.98
CA ALA A 89 2.35 31.32 9.29
C ALA A 89 1.56 32.13 10.33
N ASN A 90 2.28 32.89 11.17
CA ASN A 90 1.70 33.84 12.13
C ASN A 90 0.71 33.21 13.13
N LEU A 91 1.01 32.01 13.63
CA LEU A 91 0.22 31.39 14.69
C LEU A 91 0.34 32.21 16.00
N LEU A 92 -0.79 32.40 16.69
CA LEU A 92 -0.86 33.08 17.98
C LEU A 92 -1.00 32.07 19.13
N PRO A 93 -0.57 32.43 20.36
CA PRO A 93 -0.83 31.60 21.54
C PRO A 93 -2.32 31.33 21.73
N GLY A 94 -2.69 30.07 22.01
CA GLY A 94 -4.07 29.62 22.17
C GLY A 94 -4.90 29.56 20.88
N GLU A 95 -4.29 29.77 19.72
CA GLU A 95 -4.96 29.67 18.43
C GLU A 95 -5.19 28.22 18.03
N ALA A 96 -6.39 27.95 17.48
CA ALA A 96 -6.69 26.72 16.74
C ALA A 96 -6.90 27.06 15.27
N ARG A 97 -6.15 26.41 14.39
CA ARG A 97 -6.25 26.60 12.94
C ARG A 97 -6.59 25.29 12.24
N THR A 98 -7.62 25.33 11.41
CA THR A 98 -8.06 24.19 10.62
C THR A 98 -7.56 24.34 9.19
N ILE A 99 -6.93 23.27 8.69
CA ILE A 99 -6.40 23.17 7.33
C ILE A 99 -7.06 22.00 6.64
N LYS A 100 -7.72 22.26 5.52
CA LYS A 100 -8.38 21.23 4.72
C LYS A 100 -7.36 20.47 3.88
N LEU A 101 -7.52 19.16 3.88
CA LEU A 101 -6.73 18.21 3.11
C LEU A 101 -7.67 17.22 2.43
N TRP A 102 -7.20 16.61 1.35
CA TRP A 102 -8.01 15.69 0.57
C TRP A 102 -7.23 14.42 0.27
N VAL A 103 -7.95 13.32 0.24
CA VAL A 103 -7.44 12.01 -0.18
C VAL A 103 -8.39 11.40 -1.20
N LYS A 104 -7.83 10.68 -2.17
CA LYS A 104 -8.60 10.01 -3.23
C LYS A 104 -8.08 8.61 -3.46
N ASN A 105 -9.00 7.67 -3.53
CA ASN A 105 -8.74 6.31 -3.97
C ASN A 105 -8.86 6.24 -5.49
N ALA A 106 -7.72 6.17 -6.18
CA ALA A 106 -7.63 5.96 -7.62
C ALA A 106 -7.37 4.48 -7.98
N SER A 107 -7.71 3.57 -7.05
CA SER A 107 -7.55 2.13 -7.20
C SER A 107 -8.78 1.49 -7.85
N SER A 108 -8.63 0.24 -8.32
CA SER A 108 -9.77 -0.57 -8.78
C SER A 108 -10.52 -1.30 -7.66
N VAL A 109 -10.08 -1.16 -6.41
CA VAL A 109 -10.66 -1.80 -5.20
C VAL A 109 -10.91 -0.76 -4.11
N ASN A 110 -11.80 -1.09 -3.17
CA ASN A 110 -12.04 -0.23 -2.01
C ASN A 110 -10.80 -0.20 -1.09
N ALA A 111 -10.70 0.84 -0.27
CA ALA A 111 -9.58 1.06 0.62
C ALA A 111 -10.03 1.44 2.02
N ALA A 112 -9.51 0.75 3.04
CA ALA A 112 -9.59 1.21 4.43
C ALA A 112 -8.42 2.17 4.70
N LEU A 113 -8.70 3.30 5.39
CA LEU A 113 -7.73 4.36 5.62
C LEU A 113 -7.26 4.39 7.07
N THR A 114 -6.00 4.76 7.23
CA THR A 114 -5.38 5.16 8.50
C THR A 114 -4.53 6.42 8.27
N SER A 115 -4.28 7.18 9.32
CA SER A 115 -3.45 8.38 9.19
C SER A 115 -2.53 8.58 10.38
N THR A 116 -1.39 9.25 10.13
CA THR A 116 -0.45 9.74 11.15
C THR A 116 -0.10 11.19 10.87
N VAL A 117 0.22 11.93 11.94
CA VAL A 117 0.69 13.32 11.85
C VAL A 117 2.01 13.43 12.57
N GLU A 118 2.99 14.00 11.88
CA GLU A 118 4.31 14.20 12.42
C GLU A 118 4.86 15.58 12.05
N TYR A 119 5.76 16.09 12.87
CA TYR A 119 6.60 17.22 12.46
C TYR A 119 7.82 16.69 11.71
N ALA A 120 8.04 17.20 10.51
CA ALA A 120 9.23 16.85 9.75
C ALA A 120 10.49 17.12 10.59
N PRO A 121 11.53 16.28 10.47
CA PRO A 121 12.84 16.59 10.99
C PRO A 121 13.31 17.91 10.41
N GLY A 122 13.57 18.89 11.24
CA GLY A 122 13.91 20.24 10.80
C GLY A 122 15.20 20.74 11.40
N ASN A 123 15.46 22.02 11.20
CA ASN A 123 16.61 22.72 11.77
C ASN A 123 16.26 23.27 13.15
N THR A 124 16.95 22.82 14.20
CA THR A 124 16.74 23.24 15.59
C THR A 124 16.81 24.76 15.79
N ALA A 125 17.49 25.50 14.91
CA ALA A 125 17.58 26.94 14.97
C ALA A 125 16.32 27.68 14.51
N THR A 126 15.55 27.06 13.60
CA THR A 126 14.36 27.67 12.98
C THR A 126 13.03 27.03 13.42
N ASP A 127 13.08 25.82 14.00
CA ASP A 127 11.89 25.08 14.39
C ASP A 127 11.30 25.57 15.71
N PHE A 128 10.01 25.33 15.90
CA PHE A 128 9.31 25.57 17.16
C PHE A 128 10.01 24.86 18.31
N THR A 129 10.32 25.60 19.37
CA THR A 129 10.82 25.03 20.64
C THR A 129 9.73 24.27 21.38
N VAL A 130 8.50 24.78 21.32
CA VAL A 130 7.29 24.10 21.77
C VAL A 130 6.39 23.95 20.55
N LYS A 131 6.24 22.73 20.07
CA LYS A 131 5.45 22.44 18.86
C LYS A 131 3.96 22.55 19.15
N PRO A 132 3.17 23.14 18.27
CA PRO A 132 1.70 23.04 18.34
C PRO A 132 1.24 21.59 18.30
N THR A 133 0.10 21.29 18.90
CA THR A 133 -0.56 19.99 18.73
C THR A 133 -1.20 19.95 17.36
N ALA A 134 -1.03 18.85 16.65
CA ALA A 134 -1.64 18.63 15.34
C ALA A 134 -2.45 17.32 15.35
N THR A 135 -3.73 17.40 14.98
CA THR A 135 -4.65 16.26 14.98
C THR A 135 -5.45 16.20 13.69
N ILE A 136 -5.77 14.99 13.23
CA ILE A 136 -6.65 14.78 12.07
C ILE A 136 -8.07 14.53 12.57
N THR A 137 -9.04 15.18 11.92
CA THR A 137 -10.46 14.99 12.17
C THR A 137 -11.22 14.86 10.85
N GLY A 138 -12.31 14.10 10.87
CA GLY A 138 -13.16 13.95 9.70
C GLY A 138 -12.68 13.00 8.62
N LEU A 139 -11.48 12.38 8.73
CA LEU A 139 -11.01 11.41 7.75
C LEU A 139 -11.94 10.19 7.73
N ALA A 140 -12.45 9.85 6.56
CA ALA A 140 -13.27 8.65 6.35
C ALA A 140 -12.48 7.39 6.67
N ALA A 141 -13.14 6.41 7.31
CA ALA A 141 -12.51 5.12 7.61
C ALA A 141 -12.22 4.30 6.35
N SER A 142 -12.95 4.56 5.25
CA SER A 142 -12.76 3.84 3.99
C SER A 142 -13.20 4.70 2.80
N LEU A 143 -12.60 4.41 1.63
CA LEU A 143 -12.98 4.99 0.34
C LEU A 143 -13.36 3.86 -0.63
N THR A 144 -14.36 4.12 -1.46
CA THR A 144 -14.72 3.22 -2.56
C THR A 144 -13.75 3.38 -3.74
N SER A 145 -13.77 2.43 -4.66
CA SER A 145 -12.96 2.49 -5.90
C SER A 145 -13.51 3.48 -6.93
N SER A 146 -14.74 4.00 -6.76
CA SER A 146 -15.39 4.90 -7.71
C SER A 146 -16.51 5.69 -7.07
N GLY A 147 -16.99 6.71 -7.76
CA GLY A 147 -18.09 7.56 -7.31
C GLY A 147 -17.66 8.69 -6.35
N SER A 148 -18.64 9.34 -5.71
CA SER A 148 -18.37 10.47 -4.80
C SER A 148 -17.64 10.06 -3.52
N THR A 149 -17.76 8.81 -3.10
CA THR A 149 -17.08 8.24 -1.93
C THR A 149 -15.67 7.72 -2.20
N ALA A 150 -15.16 7.90 -3.43
CA ALA A 150 -13.77 7.65 -3.78
C ALA A 150 -12.83 8.79 -3.34
N THR A 151 -13.37 9.93 -2.92
CA THR A 151 -12.62 11.10 -2.44
C THR A 151 -13.20 11.54 -1.11
N ASP A 152 -12.32 11.93 -0.21
CA ASP A 152 -12.68 12.46 1.10
C ASP A 152 -11.94 13.77 1.37
N GLU A 153 -12.63 14.71 2.01
CA GLU A 153 -12.09 15.95 2.56
C GLU A 153 -12.03 15.80 4.08
N PHE A 154 -10.86 16.05 4.66
CA PHE A 154 -10.65 15.95 6.09
C PHE A 154 -9.85 17.15 6.62
N ASP A 155 -9.88 17.35 7.91
CA ASP A 155 -9.28 18.49 8.55
C ASP A 155 -8.02 18.11 9.34
N LEU A 156 -6.95 18.89 9.16
CA LEU A 156 -5.82 18.96 10.07
C LEU A 156 -6.06 20.15 11.01
N VAL A 157 -6.27 19.89 12.28
CA VAL A 157 -6.43 20.92 13.32
C VAL A 157 -5.10 21.10 14.03
N VAL A 158 -4.53 22.31 13.95
CA VAL A 158 -3.28 22.70 14.60
C VAL A 158 -3.61 23.67 15.72
N THR A 159 -3.27 23.31 16.96
CA THR A 159 -3.58 24.11 18.16
C THR A 159 -2.30 24.47 18.90
N THR A 160 -2.07 25.75 19.09
CA THR A 160 -0.96 26.28 19.92
C THR A 160 -1.36 26.30 21.40
N PRO A 161 -0.45 26.05 22.35
CA PRO A 161 -0.71 26.25 23.76
C PRO A 161 -1.07 27.71 24.07
N ALA A 162 -1.91 27.92 25.07
CA ALA A 162 -2.27 29.28 25.51
C ALA A 162 -1.06 30.05 26.08
N ASP A 163 -0.13 29.33 26.70
CA ASP A 163 1.15 29.82 27.24
C ASP A 163 2.32 29.64 26.28
N TRP A 164 2.02 29.67 24.96
CA TRP A 164 3.05 29.44 23.94
C TRP A 164 4.21 30.45 24.05
N PRO A 165 5.46 29.99 24.24
CA PRO A 165 6.54 30.88 24.63
C PRO A 165 6.96 31.84 23.52
N THR A 166 7.40 33.05 23.90
CA THR A 166 7.92 34.06 22.96
C THR A 166 9.15 33.58 22.16
N SER A 167 9.85 32.56 22.65
CA SER A 167 10.94 31.87 21.90
C SER A 167 10.49 31.24 20.59
N ASN A 168 9.17 31.07 20.40
CA ASN A 168 8.59 30.58 19.14
C ASN A 168 8.32 31.70 18.12
N GLN A 169 8.51 32.96 18.48
CA GLN A 169 8.36 34.05 17.51
C GLN A 169 9.37 33.91 16.37
N GLY A 170 8.90 34.03 15.15
CA GLY A 170 9.69 33.84 13.94
C GLY A 170 10.18 32.42 13.68
N LYS A 171 9.69 31.44 14.46
CA LYS A 171 9.95 30.02 14.24
C LYS A 171 8.92 29.43 13.27
N THR A 172 9.31 28.35 12.66
CA THR A 172 8.48 27.61 11.70
C THR A 172 8.46 26.12 12.05
N GLY A 173 7.62 25.37 11.39
CA GLY A 173 7.59 23.91 11.47
C GLY A 173 6.85 23.36 10.26
N THR A 174 7.31 22.26 9.74
CA THR A 174 6.62 21.56 8.66
C THR A 174 5.86 20.37 9.24
N ILE A 175 4.57 20.29 8.96
CA ILE A 175 3.74 19.16 9.36
C ILE A 175 3.60 18.21 8.16
N LEU A 176 3.85 16.95 8.42
CA LEU A 176 3.66 15.84 7.50
C LEU A 176 2.42 15.06 7.93
N VAL A 177 1.47 14.94 7.05
CA VAL A 177 0.28 14.08 7.22
C VAL A 177 0.42 12.89 6.29
N THR A 178 0.60 11.72 6.85
CA THR A 178 0.65 10.47 6.08
C THR A 178 -0.70 9.78 6.16
N VAL A 179 -1.33 9.55 5.02
CA VAL A 179 -2.52 8.70 4.90
C VAL A 179 -2.09 7.40 4.25
N SER A 180 -2.40 6.29 4.92
CA SER A 180 -2.13 4.93 4.42
C SER A 180 -3.43 4.21 4.14
N ALA A 181 -3.42 3.36 3.15
CA ALA A 181 -4.58 2.61 2.70
C ALA A 181 -4.30 1.12 2.60
N THR A 182 -5.29 0.32 2.96
CA THR A 182 -5.29 -1.13 2.81
C THR A 182 -6.47 -1.52 1.93
N ALA A 183 -6.22 -2.36 0.91
CA ALA A 183 -7.28 -2.84 0.02
C ALA A 183 -8.34 -3.62 0.81
N THR A 184 -9.62 -3.37 0.50
CA THR A 184 -10.77 -4.09 1.05
C THR A 184 -11.69 -4.55 -0.08
N ASN A 185 -12.43 -5.62 0.19
CA ASN A 185 -13.44 -6.13 -0.72
C ASN A 185 -14.76 -5.38 -0.55
#